data_a98505b2f7538500dd51a07170442a07
#
_entry.id   a98505b2f7538500dd51a07170442a07
#
_cell.length_a   1.000
_cell.length_b   1.000
_cell.length_c   1.000
_cell.angle_alpha   90.00
_cell.angle_beta   90.00
_cell.angle_gamma   90.00
#
_symmetry.space_group_name_H-M   'P 1'
#
loop_
_entity.id
_entity.type
_entity.pdbx_description
1 polymer ?
#
loop_
_entity_poly.entity_id
_entity_poly.type
_entity_poly.pdbx_seq_one_letter_code
_entity_poly.pdbx_strand_id
1 'polypeptide(L)'
;HGVPYMINTIGLGYNVAKVTEALGADAPLDSWDLLFKPEVVEKLASCGVSVLDSPSEVMGIALHYLGLDPNSESEEDLAKAEALMASIKPHIRYFHSSQYIDDLGNGEVCLSLGYSGDIFIASDNAAEGVEINYLIPKEGAATLFDFLAIPGDAPNPENALAFINYILEP
;
A
#
# COMPACT_ATOMS: atom_id res chain seq x y z
N HIS A 1 -19.05 -14.01 -14.78
CA HIS A 1 -18.86 -14.70 -13.51
C HIS A 1 -17.37 -14.73 -13.17
N GLY A 2 -16.99 -14.46 -11.93
CA GLY A 2 -15.62 -14.54 -11.42
C GLY A 2 -15.55 -15.47 -10.21
N VAL A 3 -14.39 -16.06 -10.00
CA VAL A 3 -14.09 -16.88 -8.82
C VAL A 3 -13.19 -16.07 -7.90
N PRO A 4 -13.53 -15.82 -6.62
CA PRO A 4 -12.65 -15.15 -5.68
C PRO A 4 -11.32 -15.91 -5.57
N TYR A 5 -10.20 -15.17 -5.65
CA TYR A 5 -8.86 -15.75 -5.63
C TYR A 5 -8.03 -15.25 -4.45
N MET A 6 -7.94 -13.94 -4.27
CA MET A 6 -7.19 -13.34 -3.17
C MET A 6 -7.94 -12.17 -2.54
N ILE A 7 -7.58 -11.89 -1.29
CA ILE A 7 -7.98 -10.68 -0.58
C ILE A 7 -6.70 -9.95 -0.19
N ASN A 8 -6.59 -8.70 -0.60
CA ASN A 8 -5.48 -7.82 -0.25
C ASN A 8 -6.01 -6.61 0.52
N THR A 9 -5.16 -6.06 1.37
CA THR A 9 -5.37 -4.74 1.96
C THR A 9 -4.27 -3.80 1.50
N ILE A 10 -4.58 -2.50 1.44
CA ILE A 10 -3.57 -1.46 1.23
C ILE A 10 -3.26 -0.84 2.57
N GLY A 11 -2.01 -0.90 2.97
CA GLY A 11 -1.54 -0.40 4.25
C GLY A 11 -0.12 0.14 4.17
N LEU A 12 0.55 0.20 5.30
CA LEU A 12 1.91 0.71 5.39
C LEU A 12 2.89 -0.41 5.74
N GLY A 13 3.87 -0.64 4.86
CA GLY A 13 5.04 -1.45 5.15
C GLY A 13 6.17 -0.56 5.67
N TYR A 14 6.84 -0.96 6.73
CA TYR A 14 7.90 -0.14 7.29
C TYR A 14 9.07 -0.95 7.87
N ASN A 15 10.28 -0.37 7.73
CA ASN A 15 11.49 -0.87 8.36
C ASN A 15 11.50 -0.45 9.84
N VAL A 16 11.40 -1.43 10.74
CA VAL A 16 11.25 -1.20 12.18
C VAL A 16 12.39 -0.36 12.76
N ALA A 17 13.63 -0.70 12.43
CA ALA A 17 14.81 -0.02 12.97
C ALA A 17 14.87 1.44 12.49
N LYS A 18 14.70 1.68 11.19
CA LYS A 18 14.81 3.03 10.61
C LYS A 18 13.70 3.96 11.05
N VAL A 19 12.45 3.45 11.12
CA VAL A 19 11.32 4.26 11.60
C VAL A 19 11.47 4.57 13.08
N THR A 20 11.92 3.60 13.89
CA THR A 20 12.19 3.83 15.31
C THR A 20 13.33 4.84 15.53
N GLU A 21 14.39 4.77 14.71
CA GLU A 21 15.50 5.73 14.76
C GLU A 21 15.02 7.16 14.42
N ALA A 22 14.19 7.30 13.39
CA ALA A 22 13.73 8.61 12.91
C ALA A 22 12.66 9.25 13.80
N LEU A 23 11.74 8.47 14.38
CA LEU A 23 10.55 8.97 15.08
C LEU A 23 10.58 8.71 16.60
N GLY A 24 11.41 7.78 17.07
CA GLY A 24 11.43 7.36 18.46
C GLY A 24 10.24 6.50 18.88
N ALA A 25 10.06 6.37 20.20
CA ALA A 25 9.02 5.52 20.79
C ALA A 25 7.57 6.02 20.56
N ASP A 26 7.41 7.30 20.23
CA ASP A 26 6.10 7.94 20.03
C ASP A 26 5.65 7.90 18.55
N ALA A 27 6.29 7.07 17.72
CA ALA A 27 5.91 6.88 16.33
C ALA A 27 4.44 6.41 16.22
N PRO A 28 3.62 7.01 15.35
CA PRO A 28 2.20 6.64 15.20
C PRO A 28 2.06 5.34 14.37
N LEU A 29 2.60 4.23 14.89
CA LEU A 29 2.65 2.92 14.21
C LEU A 29 1.28 2.21 14.15
N ASP A 30 0.20 2.90 14.46
CA ASP A 30 -1.16 2.40 14.39
C ASP A 30 -2.08 3.29 13.53
N SER A 31 -1.52 4.24 12.77
CA SER A 31 -2.30 5.30 12.12
C SER A 31 -1.72 5.70 10.76
N TRP A 32 -2.60 6.16 9.86
CA TRP A 32 -2.22 6.87 8.64
C TRP A 32 -1.42 8.15 8.89
N ASP A 33 -1.40 8.66 10.12
CA ASP A 33 -0.56 9.79 10.54
C ASP A 33 0.91 9.57 10.17
N LEU A 34 1.37 8.32 10.13
CA LEU A 34 2.73 7.95 9.76
C LEU A 34 3.10 8.43 8.33
N LEU A 35 2.13 8.46 7.43
CA LEU A 35 2.31 8.92 6.05
C LEU A 35 1.75 10.32 5.81
N PHE A 36 0.53 10.61 6.32
CA PHE A 36 -0.21 11.79 5.91
C PHE A 36 0.01 13.04 6.77
N LYS A 37 0.71 12.91 7.91
CA LYS A 37 1.15 14.09 8.67
C LYS A 37 2.49 14.61 8.14
N PRO A 38 2.55 15.83 7.54
CA PRO A 38 3.78 16.38 6.99
C PRO A 38 4.95 16.38 7.98
N GLU A 39 4.71 16.75 9.23
CA GLU A 39 5.73 16.79 10.29
C GLU A 39 6.24 15.41 10.73
N VAL A 40 5.52 14.33 10.40
CA VAL A 40 5.94 12.96 10.66
C VAL A 40 6.70 12.41 9.46
N VAL A 41 6.10 12.48 8.25
CA VAL A 41 6.71 11.94 7.03
C VAL A 41 7.98 12.67 6.62
N GLU A 42 8.11 13.98 6.94
CA GLU A 42 9.34 14.75 6.74
C GLU A 42 10.55 14.09 7.42
N LYS A 43 10.38 13.58 8.64
CA LYS A 43 11.45 12.91 9.38
C LYS A 43 11.89 11.59 8.74
N LEU A 44 11.00 10.97 7.96
CA LEU A 44 11.25 9.72 7.23
C LEU A 44 11.83 9.96 5.83
N ALA A 45 11.82 11.20 5.34
CA ALA A 45 12.26 11.52 3.98
C ALA A 45 13.71 11.08 3.70
N SER A 46 14.61 11.17 4.70
CA SER A 46 16.02 10.80 4.57
C SER A 46 16.21 9.29 4.39
N CYS A 47 15.43 8.46 5.08
CA CYS A 47 15.48 7.00 4.93
C CYS A 47 14.62 6.49 3.78
N GLY A 48 13.76 7.34 3.20
CA GLY A 48 12.99 7.08 1.99
C GLY A 48 11.57 6.64 2.26
N VAL A 49 10.65 7.31 1.57
CA VAL A 49 9.22 7.01 1.60
C VAL A 49 8.74 6.77 0.17
N SER A 50 8.01 5.70 -0.06
CA SER A 50 7.39 5.40 -1.35
C SER A 50 5.87 5.29 -1.25
N VAL A 51 5.21 5.61 -2.33
CA VAL A 51 3.74 5.54 -2.45
C VAL A 51 3.39 4.82 -3.75
N LEU A 52 2.27 4.11 -3.76
CA LEU A 52 1.76 3.46 -4.96
C LEU A 52 1.54 4.47 -6.10
N ASP A 53 1.87 4.08 -7.32
CA ASP A 53 1.48 4.79 -8.54
C ASP A 53 0.10 4.28 -9.00
N SER A 54 -0.90 4.52 -8.17
CA SER A 54 -2.30 4.15 -8.39
C SER A 54 -3.19 5.27 -7.86
N PRO A 55 -3.48 6.29 -8.70
CA PRO A 55 -4.19 7.50 -8.27
C PRO A 55 -5.53 7.22 -7.61
N SER A 56 -6.32 6.28 -8.13
CA SER A 56 -7.64 5.94 -7.58
C SER A 56 -7.56 5.38 -6.16
N GLU A 57 -6.59 4.52 -5.90
CA GLU A 57 -6.40 3.91 -4.57
C GLU A 57 -5.83 4.93 -3.59
N VAL A 58 -4.77 5.65 -3.99
CA VAL A 58 -4.11 6.64 -3.13
C VAL A 58 -5.05 7.78 -2.77
N MET A 59 -5.83 8.30 -3.74
CA MET A 59 -6.82 9.34 -3.47
C MET A 59 -7.96 8.85 -2.59
N GLY A 60 -8.45 7.61 -2.80
CA GLY A 60 -9.45 7.01 -1.94
C GLY A 60 -8.99 6.87 -0.50
N ILE A 61 -7.73 6.49 -0.27
CA ILE A 61 -7.14 6.42 1.08
C ILE A 61 -6.98 7.82 1.68
N ALA A 62 -6.56 8.81 0.89
CA ALA A 62 -6.45 10.20 1.34
C ALA A 62 -7.82 10.78 1.74
N LEU A 63 -8.87 10.52 0.96
CA LEU A 63 -10.24 10.89 1.30
C LEU A 63 -10.70 10.23 2.61
N HIS A 64 -10.46 8.92 2.74
CA HIS A 64 -10.79 8.19 3.95
C HIS A 64 -10.07 8.75 5.19
N TYR A 65 -8.79 9.05 5.10
CA TYR A 65 -8.03 9.68 6.17
C TYR A 65 -8.61 11.05 6.59
N LEU A 66 -9.14 11.81 5.62
CA LEU A 66 -9.83 13.08 5.88
C LEU A 66 -11.24 12.92 6.45
N GLY A 67 -11.73 11.69 6.64
CA GLY A 67 -13.08 11.39 7.11
C GLY A 67 -14.16 11.61 6.04
N LEU A 68 -13.77 11.60 4.75
CA LEU A 68 -14.65 11.75 3.59
C LEU A 68 -14.96 10.36 2.99
N ASP A 69 -15.96 10.30 2.10
CA ASP A 69 -16.24 9.08 1.34
C ASP A 69 -15.05 8.76 0.41
N PRO A 70 -14.40 7.58 0.56
CA PRO A 70 -13.27 7.18 -0.29
C PRO A 70 -13.61 7.08 -1.78
N ASN A 71 -14.89 7.01 -2.13
CA ASN A 71 -15.37 7.01 -3.50
C ASN A 71 -15.99 8.35 -3.93
N SER A 72 -15.76 9.43 -3.19
CA SER A 72 -16.29 10.74 -3.53
C SER A 72 -15.78 11.22 -4.89
N GLU A 73 -16.70 11.65 -5.76
CA GLU A 73 -16.42 12.32 -7.03
C GLU A 73 -16.61 13.85 -6.92
N SER A 74 -16.84 14.36 -5.71
CA SER A 74 -16.98 15.79 -5.45
C SER A 74 -15.67 16.53 -5.71
N GLU A 75 -15.72 17.59 -6.53
CA GLU A 75 -14.56 18.46 -6.77
C GLU A 75 -13.99 19.05 -5.46
N GLU A 76 -14.86 19.38 -4.51
CA GLU A 76 -14.45 19.92 -3.21
C GLU A 76 -13.67 18.88 -2.39
N ASP A 77 -14.14 17.64 -2.34
CA ASP A 77 -13.48 16.56 -1.59
C ASP A 77 -12.16 16.17 -2.25
N LEU A 78 -12.16 16.05 -3.58
CA LEU A 78 -10.94 15.76 -4.34
C LEU A 78 -9.90 16.86 -4.19
N ALA A 79 -10.28 18.13 -4.13
CA ALA A 79 -9.36 19.23 -3.85
C ALA A 79 -8.74 19.15 -2.44
N LYS A 80 -9.49 18.67 -1.43
CA LYS A 80 -8.96 18.45 -0.09
C LYS A 80 -7.92 17.32 -0.08
N ALA A 81 -8.23 16.21 -0.77
CA ALA A 81 -7.30 15.08 -0.89
C ALA A 81 -6.03 15.48 -1.69
N GLU A 82 -6.18 16.25 -2.77
CA GLU A 82 -5.05 16.80 -3.54
C GLU A 82 -4.17 17.69 -2.66
N ALA A 83 -4.77 18.59 -1.87
CA ALA A 83 -4.03 19.45 -0.94
C ALA A 83 -3.24 18.64 0.11
N LEU A 84 -3.84 17.56 0.65
CA LEU A 84 -3.15 16.64 1.55
C LEU A 84 -1.96 15.97 0.85
N MET A 85 -2.17 15.40 -0.35
CA MET A 85 -1.10 14.76 -1.11
C MET A 85 0.00 15.75 -1.50
N ALA A 86 -0.35 16.97 -1.88
CA ALA A 86 0.62 18.04 -2.19
C ALA A 86 1.48 18.39 -0.98
N SER A 87 0.92 18.34 0.24
CA SER A 87 1.65 18.66 1.47
C SER A 87 2.72 17.63 1.83
N ILE A 88 2.52 16.35 1.49
CA ILE A 88 3.46 15.26 1.78
C ILE A 88 4.39 14.93 0.59
N LYS A 89 4.00 15.32 -0.64
CA LYS A 89 4.76 15.04 -1.87
C LYS A 89 6.25 15.39 -1.79
N PRO A 90 6.68 16.52 -1.18
CA PRO A 90 8.12 16.86 -1.06
C PRO A 90 8.94 15.82 -0.28
N HIS A 91 8.29 14.99 0.54
CA HIS A 91 8.91 13.99 1.40
C HIS A 91 8.85 12.57 0.80
N ILE A 92 8.14 12.39 -0.34
CA ILE A 92 8.04 11.12 -1.07
C ILE A 92 9.20 11.00 -2.04
N ARG A 93 9.94 9.90 -1.94
CA ARG A 93 11.09 9.63 -2.82
C ARG A 93 10.65 9.30 -4.24
N TYR A 94 9.59 8.46 -4.36
CA TYR A 94 8.99 8.11 -5.66
C TYR A 94 7.57 7.55 -5.49
N PHE A 95 6.86 7.50 -6.63
CA PHE A 95 5.59 6.80 -6.79
C PHE A 95 5.82 5.60 -7.71
N HIS A 96 5.58 4.38 -7.23
CA HIS A 96 5.73 3.16 -8.02
C HIS A 96 5.01 2.00 -7.34
N SER A 97 4.30 1.14 -8.13
CA SER A 97 3.44 0.09 -7.58
C SER A 97 4.12 -1.29 -7.43
N SER A 98 5.45 -1.40 -7.67
CA SER A 98 6.18 -2.65 -7.47
C SER A 98 7.62 -2.48 -6.98
N GLN A 99 8.32 -1.39 -7.33
CA GLN A 99 9.72 -1.18 -6.95
C GLN A 99 9.93 -1.21 -5.43
N TYR A 100 8.95 -0.74 -4.66
CA TYR A 100 9.03 -0.69 -3.20
C TYR A 100 9.22 -2.06 -2.54
N ILE A 101 8.88 -3.16 -3.21
CA ILE A 101 9.05 -4.52 -2.69
C ILE A 101 10.54 -4.79 -2.43
N ASP A 102 11.36 -4.57 -3.46
CA ASP A 102 12.81 -4.75 -3.36
C ASP A 102 13.47 -3.70 -2.48
N ASP A 103 13.08 -2.42 -2.64
CA ASP A 103 13.68 -1.30 -1.91
C ASP A 103 13.39 -1.37 -0.40
N LEU A 104 12.20 -1.84 0.00
CA LEU A 104 11.86 -2.08 1.40
C LEU A 104 12.64 -3.27 1.94
N GLY A 105 12.70 -4.39 1.18
CA GLY A 105 13.44 -5.59 1.51
C GLY A 105 14.94 -5.34 1.68
N ASN A 106 15.52 -4.50 0.85
CA ASN A 106 16.93 -4.10 0.93
C ASN A 106 17.19 -2.96 1.92
N GLY A 107 16.15 -2.38 2.51
CA GLY A 107 16.26 -1.24 3.42
C GLY A 107 16.59 0.08 2.74
N GLU A 108 16.39 0.23 1.43
CA GLU A 108 16.60 1.50 0.70
C GLU A 108 15.47 2.50 0.94
N VAL A 109 14.25 2.01 1.23
CA VAL A 109 13.16 2.82 1.77
C VAL A 109 12.78 2.32 3.16
N CYS A 110 12.26 3.20 4.00
CA CYS A 110 11.86 2.86 5.36
C CYS A 110 10.35 2.83 5.57
N LEU A 111 9.58 3.43 4.66
CA LEU A 111 8.13 3.45 4.68
C LEU A 111 7.59 3.32 3.26
N SER A 112 6.58 2.45 3.07
CA SER A 112 5.91 2.27 1.79
C SER A 112 4.40 2.14 1.99
N LEU A 113 3.62 2.93 1.26
CA LEU A 113 2.22 2.62 1.01
C LEU A 113 2.18 1.50 -0.02
N GLY A 114 1.65 0.35 0.35
CA GLY A 114 1.69 -0.83 -0.52
C GLY A 114 0.62 -1.87 -0.22
N TYR A 115 0.57 -2.88 -1.08
CA TYR A 115 -0.31 -4.04 -0.93
C TYR A 115 0.23 -5.00 0.12
N SER A 116 -0.65 -5.58 0.95
CA SER A 116 -0.27 -6.49 2.02
C SER A 116 0.60 -7.66 1.54
N GLY A 117 0.23 -8.30 0.43
CA GLY A 117 0.98 -9.42 -0.14
C GLY A 117 2.41 -9.05 -0.53
N ASP A 118 2.58 -7.88 -1.14
CA ASP A 118 3.89 -7.37 -1.55
C ASP A 118 4.79 -7.04 -0.36
N ILE A 119 4.21 -6.46 0.70
CA ILE A 119 4.95 -6.16 1.93
C ILE A 119 5.39 -7.46 2.62
N PHE A 120 4.56 -8.50 2.60
CA PHE A 120 4.96 -9.81 3.13
C PHE A 120 6.09 -10.44 2.29
N ILE A 121 6.03 -10.31 0.95
CA ILE A 121 7.12 -10.74 0.07
C ILE A 121 8.41 -9.97 0.39
N ALA A 122 8.33 -8.66 0.58
CA ALA A 122 9.47 -7.84 0.98
C ALA A 122 10.06 -8.28 2.33
N SER A 123 9.20 -8.63 3.29
CA SER A 123 9.60 -9.14 4.61
C SER A 123 10.27 -10.51 4.53
N ASP A 124 9.70 -11.43 3.73
CA ASP A 124 10.24 -12.79 3.57
C ASP A 124 11.61 -12.81 2.86
N ASN A 125 11.85 -11.84 1.97
CA ASN A 125 13.10 -11.68 1.23
C ASN A 125 14.01 -10.59 1.78
N ALA A 126 13.74 -10.11 3.00
CA ALA A 126 14.49 -9.00 3.58
C ALA A 126 15.99 -9.34 3.74
N ALA A 127 16.83 -8.35 3.49
CA ALA A 127 18.27 -8.47 3.71
C ALA A 127 18.59 -8.73 5.18
N GLU A 128 19.75 -9.31 5.44
CA GLU A 128 20.19 -9.60 6.82
C GLU A 128 20.16 -8.33 7.69
N GLY A 129 19.45 -8.41 8.81
CA GLY A 129 19.29 -7.30 9.75
C GLY A 129 18.17 -6.30 9.39
N VAL A 130 17.43 -6.52 8.31
CA VAL A 130 16.25 -5.73 7.96
C VAL A 130 15.00 -6.42 8.49
N GLU A 131 14.28 -5.75 9.37
CA GLU A 131 12.98 -6.19 9.89
C GLU A 131 11.89 -5.28 9.33
N ILE A 132 10.89 -5.90 8.67
CA ILE A 132 9.77 -5.21 8.04
C ILE A 132 8.48 -5.62 8.72
N ASN A 133 7.68 -4.65 9.11
CA ASN A 133 6.34 -4.86 9.60
C ASN A 133 5.31 -4.26 8.65
N TYR A 134 4.12 -4.85 8.65
CA TYR A 134 2.94 -4.35 7.95
C TYR A 134 1.94 -3.78 8.94
N LEU A 135 1.43 -2.60 8.64
CA LEU A 135 0.47 -1.87 9.45
C LEU A 135 -0.87 -1.74 8.71
N ILE A 136 -1.95 -2.18 9.34
CA ILE A 136 -3.30 -1.75 9.00
C ILE A 136 -3.68 -0.63 9.98
N PRO A 137 -3.83 0.61 9.49
CA PRO A 137 -4.12 1.75 10.36
C PRO A 137 -5.47 1.62 11.06
N LYS A 138 -5.58 2.16 12.26
CA LYS A 138 -6.80 2.14 13.09
C LYS A 138 -7.98 2.86 12.47
N GLU A 139 -7.73 3.80 11.59
CA GLU A 139 -8.75 4.51 10.82
C GLU A 139 -9.40 3.62 9.76
N GLY A 140 -8.80 2.46 9.47
CA GLY A 140 -9.24 1.53 8.43
C GLY A 140 -8.33 1.55 7.21
N ALA A 141 -8.45 0.51 6.38
CA ALA A 141 -7.68 0.31 5.17
C ALA A 141 -8.58 -0.15 4.01
N ALA A 142 -8.19 0.19 2.79
CA ALA A 142 -8.85 -0.34 1.61
C ALA A 142 -8.65 -1.86 1.52
N THR A 143 -9.73 -2.59 1.23
CA THR A 143 -9.70 -4.03 1.01
C THR A 143 -10.06 -4.32 -0.44
N LEU A 144 -9.21 -5.07 -1.12
CA LEU A 144 -9.34 -5.47 -2.52
C LEU A 144 -9.63 -6.96 -2.60
N PHE A 145 -10.54 -7.31 -3.50
CA PHE A 145 -10.87 -8.70 -3.81
C PHE A 145 -10.47 -8.99 -5.24
N ASP A 146 -9.52 -9.91 -5.42
CA ASP A 146 -9.09 -10.36 -6.73
C ASP A 146 -9.93 -11.54 -7.20
N PHE A 147 -10.32 -11.53 -8.47
CA PHE A 147 -11.14 -12.56 -9.08
C PHE A 147 -10.45 -13.15 -10.32
N LEU A 148 -10.48 -14.45 -10.42
CA LEU A 148 -10.18 -15.15 -11.68
C LEU A 148 -11.44 -15.17 -12.54
N ALA A 149 -11.32 -14.73 -13.79
CA ALA A 149 -12.41 -14.71 -14.75
C ALA A 149 -11.96 -15.18 -16.12
N ILE A 150 -12.85 -15.84 -16.85
CA ILE A 150 -12.62 -16.28 -18.23
C ILE A 150 -13.40 -15.33 -19.14
N PRO A 151 -12.73 -14.57 -20.04
CA PRO A 151 -13.40 -13.75 -21.05
C PRO A 151 -14.34 -14.58 -21.93
N GLY A 152 -15.45 -13.99 -22.39
CA GLY A 152 -16.45 -14.72 -23.20
C GLY A 152 -15.95 -15.17 -24.56
N ASP A 153 -14.88 -14.55 -25.07
CA ASP A 153 -14.21 -14.84 -26.34
C ASP A 153 -12.87 -15.55 -26.16
N ALA A 154 -12.61 -16.10 -24.96
CA ALA A 154 -11.36 -16.83 -24.69
C ALA A 154 -11.16 -17.99 -25.67
N PRO A 155 -10.00 -18.14 -26.32
CA PRO A 155 -9.76 -19.18 -27.31
C PRO A 155 -9.68 -20.61 -26.72
N ASN A 156 -9.37 -20.72 -25.42
CA ASN A 156 -9.21 -22.01 -24.71
C ASN A 156 -9.90 -21.97 -23.32
N PRO A 157 -11.24 -21.82 -23.26
CA PRO A 157 -11.95 -21.65 -22.00
C PRO A 157 -11.87 -22.87 -21.08
N GLU A 158 -11.80 -24.08 -21.64
CA GLU A 158 -11.68 -25.32 -20.87
C GLU A 158 -10.32 -25.42 -20.16
N ASN A 159 -9.24 -25.01 -20.82
CA ASN A 159 -7.91 -24.96 -20.19
C ASN A 159 -7.85 -23.90 -19.09
N ALA A 160 -8.47 -22.75 -19.31
CA ALA A 160 -8.56 -21.71 -18.30
C ALA A 160 -9.36 -22.19 -17.07
N LEU A 161 -10.46 -22.93 -17.29
CA LEU A 161 -11.24 -23.50 -16.20
C LEU A 161 -10.44 -24.58 -15.44
N ALA A 162 -9.69 -25.43 -16.15
CA ALA A 162 -8.82 -26.43 -15.53
C ALA A 162 -7.74 -25.76 -14.66
N PHE A 163 -7.14 -24.66 -15.12
CA PHE A 163 -6.18 -23.89 -14.37
C PHE A 163 -6.79 -23.25 -13.09
N ILE A 164 -7.97 -22.64 -13.21
CA ILE A 164 -8.69 -22.08 -12.07
C ILE A 164 -8.97 -23.16 -11.02
N ASN A 165 -9.49 -24.32 -11.46
CA ASN A 165 -9.76 -25.43 -10.55
C ASN A 165 -8.49 -25.94 -9.86
N TYR A 166 -7.37 -26.04 -10.58
CA TYR A 166 -6.08 -26.46 -10.02
C TYR A 166 -5.57 -25.51 -8.95
N ILE A 167 -5.65 -24.20 -9.19
CA ILE A 167 -5.21 -23.18 -8.20
C ILE A 167 -6.05 -23.21 -6.93
N LEU A 168 -7.33 -23.58 -7.02
CA LEU A 168 -8.27 -23.61 -5.90
C LEU A 168 -8.28 -24.94 -5.15
N GLU A 169 -7.47 -25.93 -5.59
CA GLU A 169 -7.27 -27.16 -4.83
C GLU A 169 -6.51 -26.84 -3.52
N PRO A 170 -6.95 -27.38 -2.36
CA PRO A 170 -6.33 -27.14 -1.05
C PRO A 170 -4.95 -27.79 -0.91
#